data_68738bb035b9043b13eb4b5704c66a64
#
_entry.id   68738bb035b9043b13eb4b5704c66a64
#
_cell.length_a   1.000
_cell.length_b   1.000
_cell.length_c   1.000
_cell.angle_alpha   90.00
_cell.angle_beta   90.00
_cell.angle_gamma   90.00
#
_symmetry.space_group_name_H-M   'P 1'
#
loop_
_entity.id
_entity.type
_entity.pdbx_description
1 polymer ?
#
loop_
_entity_poly.entity_id
_entity_poly.type
_entity_poly.pdbx_seq_one_letter_code
_entity_poly.pdbx_strand_id
1 'polypeptide(L)'
;TIIQHVFHFKVGYMTILINVPLVLLTYYIVDHRYAVLSATFAVVFSVVLLALDYVNLAPFEYHTTTGTSTILAPIAGGVISGFCYGMVMRRDSSTGGTDLLAALVHHVRPEMHIIWIVFAINAIVAALSYFVYDFKIEPVILCLIYCFLSSHVGDTMIKGFKEAVKFEIVTDKPEELSAELLKHMKHGVTEIPAVGGFTHSNKTLLICVVNRHQIVAFQR
;
A
#
# COMPACT_ATOMS: atom_id res chain seq x y z
N THR A 1 -13.23 -10.26 -13.37
CA THR A 1 -12.34 -11.22 -14.02
C THR A 1 -12.77 -12.68 -13.78
N ILE A 2 -12.57 -13.31 -12.59
CA ILE A 2 -13.02 -14.69 -12.33
C ILE A 2 -14.54 -14.81 -12.51
N ILE A 3 -15.32 -13.95 -11.86
CA ILE A 3 -16.79 -13.95 -11.94
C ILE A 3 -17.26 -13.59 -13.36
N GLN A 4 -16.56 -12.67 -14.05
CA GLN A 4 -16.84 -12.35 -15.45
C GLN A 4 -16.63 -13.55 -16.37
N HIS A 5 -15.55 -14.31 -16.13
CA HIS A 5 -15.26 -15.52 -16.92
C HIS A 5 -16.34 -16.59 -16.74
N VAL A 6 -16.87 -16.76 -15.52
CA VAL A 6 -17.88 -17.79 -15.19
C VAL A 6 -19.30 -17.34 -15.56
N PHE A 7 -19.67 -16.07 -15.31
CA PHE A 7 -21.06 -15.59 -15.40
C PHE A 7 -21.30 -14.61 -16.56
N HIS A 8 -20.28 -14.22 -17.31
CA HIS A 8 -20.35 -13.24 -18.42
C HIS A 8 -20.93 -11.86 -18.05
N PHE A 9 -20.89 -11.49 -16.77
CA PHE A 9 -21.31 -10.17 -16.29
C PHE A 9 -20.27 -9.09 -16.59
N LYS A 10 -20.73 -7.88 -16.94
CA LYS A 10 -19.83 -6.71 -17.10
C LYS A 10 -19.18 -6.34 -15.77
N VAL A 11 -17.86 -6.07 -15.81
CA VAL A 11 -17.05 -5.76 -14.61
C VAL A 11 -17.63 -4.60 -13.80
N GLY A 12 -18.12 -3.53 -14.47
CA GLY A 12 -18.69 -2.37 -13.80
C GLY A 12 -19.88 -2.70 -12.89
N TYR A 13 -20.80 -3.55 -13.32
CA TYR A 13 -21.94 -3.97 -12.48
C TYR A 13 -21.49 -4.82 -11.28
N MET A 14 -20.54 -5.72 -11.50
CA MET A 14 -20.00 -6.54 -10.42
C MET A 14 -19.26 -5.73 -9.38
N THR A 15 -18.54 -4.69 -9.81
CA THR A 15 -17.88 -3.75 -8.90
C THR A 15 -18.90 -3.08 -7.98
N ILE A 16 -20.01 -2.58 -8.51
CA ILE A 16 -21.07 -1.98 -7.69
C ILE A 16 -21.65 -3.02 -6.72
N LEU A 17 -22.02 -4.17 -7.22
CA LEU A 17 -22.68 -5.23 -6.43
C LEU A 17 -21.84 -5.69 -5.23
N ILE A 18 -20.53 -5.83 -5.43
CA ILE A 18 -19.60 -6.24 -4.36
C ILE A 18 -19.31 -5.08 -3.41
N ASN A 19 -19.17 -3.86 -3.93
CA ASN A 19 -18.82 -2.72 -3.10
C ASN A 19 -19.95 -2.24 -2.19
N VAL A 20 -21.22 -2.33 -2.61
CA VAL A 20 -22.35 -1.88 -1.80
C VAL A 20 -22.38 -2.50 -0.40
N PRO A 21 -22.36 -3.84 -0.21
CA PRO A 21 -22.34 -4.42 1.12
C PRO A 21 -21.06 -4.09 1.90
N LEU A 22 -19.90 -4.02 1.23
CA LEU A 22 -18.63 -3.71 1.89
C LEU A 22 -18.58 -2.26 2.38
N VAL A 23 -19.08 -1.31 1.59
CA VAL A 23 -19.21 0.10 1.99
C VAL A 23 -20.15 0.23 3.19
N LEU A 24 -21.29 -0.46 3.18
CA LEU A 24 -22.22 -0.45 4.31
C LEU A 24 -21.56 -0.98 5.58
N LEU A 25 -20.84 -2.11 5.51
CA LEU A 25 -20.09 -2.64 6.65
C LEU A 25 -19.02 -1.66 7.12
N THR A 26 -18.27 -1.07 6.22
CA THR A 26 -17.23 -0.09 6.55
C THR A 26 -17.81 1.16 7.19
N TYR A 27 -18.98 1.61 6.72
CA TYR A 27 -19.69 2.76 7.26
C TYR A 27 -20.07 2.57 8.75
N TYR A 28 -20.49 1.36 9.13
CA TYR A 28 -20.90 1.08 10.52
C TYR A 28 -19.73 0.67 11.44
N ILE A 29 -18.67 0.07 10.88
CA ILE A 29 -17.60 -0.55 11.68
C ILE A 29 -16.36 0.32 11.76
N VAL A 30 -15.95 0.99 10.64
CA VAL A 30 -14.66 1.69 10.55
C VAL A 30 -14.84 3.19 10.71
N ASP A 31 -15.31 3.87 9.69
CA ASP A 31 -15.53 5.32 9.69
C ASP A 31 -16.48 5.76 8.57
N HIS A 32 -17.36 6.70 8.89
CA HIS A 32 -18.36 7.23 7.97
C HIS A 32 -17.73 7.99 6.79
N ARG A 33 -16.71 8.82 7.06
CA ARG A 33 -16.03 9.62 6.05
C ARG A 33 -15.29 8.73 5.06
N TYR A 34 -14.54 7.76 5.58
CA TYR A 34 -13.84 6.78 4.79
C TYR A 34 -14.78 5.98 3.87
N ALA A 35 -15.91 5.52 4.42
CA ALA A 35 -16.91 4.77 3.66
C ALA A 35 -17.56 5.61 2.54
N VAL A 36 -17.93 6.87 2.80
CA VAL A 36 -18.54 7.75 1.79
C VAL A 36 -17.56 8.08 0.67
N LEU A 37 -16.30 8.40 0.98
CA LEU A 37 -15.27 8.67 -0.03
C LEU A 37 -15.00 7.42 -0.89
N SER A 38 -14.91 6.24 -0.25
CA SER A 38 -14.73 4.96 -0.95
C SER A 38 -15.93 4.60 -1.83
N ALA A 39 -17.16 4.86 -1.36
CA ALA A 39 -18.37 4.70 -2.16
C ALA A 39 -18.35 5.61 -3.40
N THR A 40 -17.99 6.88 -3.23
CA THR A 40 -17.88 7.84 -4.33
C THR A 40 -16.86 7.37 -5.36
N PHE A 41 -15.69 6.92 -4.92
CA PHE A 41 -14.68 6.36 -5.81
C PHE A 41 -15.21 5.12 -6.56
N ALA A 42 -15.83 4.17 -5.86
CA ALA A 42 -16.35 2.94 -6.46
C ALA A 42 -17.44 3.22 -7.52
N VAL A 43 -18.32 4.19 -7.27
CA VAL A 43 -19.35 4.60 -8.23
C VAL A 43 -18.72 5.25 -9.46
N VAL A 44 -17.83 6.23 -9.27
CA VAL A 44 -17.15 6.91 -10.37
C VAL A 44 -16.35 5.91 -11.21
N PHE A 45 -15.58 5.04 -10.55
CA PHE A 45 -14.78 4.01 -11.22
C PHE A 45 -15.66 3.05 -12.03
N SER A 46 -16.79 2.61 -11.47
CA SER A 46 -17.74 1.74 -12.17
C SER A 46 -18.38 2.41 -13.38
N VAL A 47 -18.75 3.69 -13.26
CA VAL A 47 -19.28 4.48 -14.39
C VAL A 47 -18.23 4.63 -15.49
N VAL A 48 -16.98 4.92 -15.13
CA VAL A 48 -15.88 5.02 -16.10
C VAL A 48 -15.64 3.67 -16.80
N LEU A 49 -15.65 2.55 -16.07
CA LEU A 49 -15.51 1.22 -16.67
C LEU A 49 -16.65 0.92 -17.66
N LEU A 50 -17.90 1.24 -17.28
CA LEU A 50 -19.04 1.07 -18.18
C LEU A 50 -18.95 1.96 -19.41
N ALA A 51 -18.49 3.19 -19.25
CA ALA A 51 -18.27 4.11 -20.37
C ALA A 51 -17.17 3.63 -21.32
N LEU A 52 -16.08 3.06 -20.78
CA LEU A 52 -14.99 2.48 -21.58
C LEU A 52 -15.43 1.27 -22.40
N ASP A 53 -16.45 0.53 -21.97
CA ASP A 53 -17.02 -0.57 -22.77
C ASP A 53 -17.62 -0.08 -24.11
N TYR A 54 -17.98 1.20 -24.23
CA TYR A 54 -18.50 1.79 -25.48
C TYR A 54 -17.40 2.39 -26.36
N VAL A 55 -16.16 2.51 -25.83
CA VAL A 55 -15.02 3.08 -26.56
C VAL A 55 -14.24 1.92 -27.20
N ASN A 56 -14.04 2.01 -28.52
CA ASN A 56 -13.19 1.04 -29.22
C ASN A 56 -11.71 1.29 -28.85
N LEU A 57 -11.17 0.49 -27.95
CA LEU A 57 -9.78 0.57 -27.52
C LEU A 57 -8.79 -0.26 -28.38
N ALA A 58 -9.30 -1.00 -29.37
CA ALA A 58 -8.44 -1.82 -30.24
C ALA A 58 -7.27 -1.08 -30.90
N PRO A 59 -7.39 0.21 -31.31
CA PRO A 59 -6.25 0.97 -31.86
C PRO A 59 -5.10 1.21 -30.87
N PHE A 60 -5.37 1.12 -29.57
CA PHE A 60 -4.39 1.35 -28.49
C PHE A 60 -3.85 0.04 -27.91
N GLU A 61 -4.31 -1.10 -28.42
CA GLU A 61 -3.84 -2.40 -27.97
C GLU A 61 -2.40 -2.63 -28.40
N TYR A 62 -1.53 -2.86 -27.44
CA TYR A 62 -0.11 -3.07 -27.68
C TYR A 62 0.18 -4.55 -27.90
N HIS A 63 0.58 -4.90 -29.10
CA HIS A 63 1.00 -6.25 -29.47
C HIS A 63 2.50 -6.27 -29.78
N THR A 64 3.24 -7.21 -29.17
CA THR A 64 4.63 -7.47 -29.56
C THR A 64 4.72 -8.75 -30.39
N THR A 65 5.58 -8.74 -31.38
CA THR A 65 5.89 -9.94 -32.21
C THR A 65 6.71 -10.98 -31.42
N THR A 66 7.30 -10.61 -30.29
CA THR A 66 8.19 -11.46 -29.47
C THR A 66 7.51 -12.14 -28.30
N GLY A 67 6.19 -11.93 -28.08
CA GLY A 67 5.44 -12.51 -26.96
C GLY A 67 5.73 -11.90 -25.58
N THR A 68 6.67 -10.94 -25.47
CA THR A 68 7.03 -10.27 -24.21
C THR A 68 5.97 -9.30 -23.71
N SER A 69 4.96 -8.96 -24.52
CA SER A 69 3.82 -8.11 -24.13
C SER A 69 3.06 -8.66 -22.94
N THR A 70 2.98 -9.98 -22.80
CA THR A 70 2.28 -10.64 -21.70
C THR A 70 2.85 -10.28 -20.33
N ILE A 71 4.20 -10.16 -20.21
CA ILE A 71 4.86 -9.79 -18.94
C ILE A 71 4.85 -8.27 -18.74
N LEU A 72 4.96 -7.48 -19.80
CA LEU A 72 4.97 -6.01 -19.70
C LEU A 72 3.64 -5.45 -19.18
N ALA A 73 2.52 -6.07 -19.54
CA ALA A 73 1.19 -5.63 -19.11
C ALA A 73 1.01 -5.63 -17.58
N PRO A 74 1.29 -6.71 -16.81
CA PRO A 74 1.17 -6.69 -15.36
C PRO A 74 2.23 -5.80 -14.68
N ILE A 75 3.42 -5.60 -15.29
CA ILE A 75 4.42 -4.69 -14.77
C ILE A 75 3.94 -3.24 -14.87
N ALA A 76 3.59 -2.79 -16.08
CA ALA A 76 3.10 -1.43 -16.30
C ALA A 76 1.78 -1.19 -15.54
N GLY A 77 0.84 -2.12 -15.63
CA GLY A 77 -0.43 -2.05 -14.92
C GLY A 77 -0.25 -2.01 -13.41
N GLY A 78 0.65 -2.83 -12.85
CA GLY A 78 0.92 -2.85 -11.41
C GLY A 78 1.52 -1.54 -10.91
N VAL A 79 2.46 -0.94 -11.65
CA VAL A 79 3.06 0.36 -11.30
C VAL A 79 2.01 1.47 -11.34
N ILE A 80 1.25 1.59 -12.42
CA ILE A 80 0.23 2.63 -12.59
C ILE A 80 -0.88 2.47 -11.54
N SER A 81 -1.39 1.25 -11.36
CA SER A 81 -2.43 0.97 -10.37
C SER A 81 -1.94 1.22 -8.95
N GLY A 82 -0.71 0.82 -8.62
CA GLY A 82 -0.12 1.08 -7.30
C GLY A 82 0.04 2.56 -7.00
N PHE A 83 0.44 3.35 -8.00
CA PHE A 83 0.52 4.81 -7.88
C PHE A 83 -0.87 5.41 -7.59
N CYS A 84 -1.88 5.08 -8.40
CA CYS A 84 -3.25 5.55 -8.20
C CYS A 84 -3.82 5.09 -6.84
N TYR A 85 -3.59 3.83 -6.47
CA TYR A 85 -3.97 3.27 -5.18
C TYR A 85 -3.37 4.05 -4.01
N GLY A 86 -2.07 4.31 -4.04
CA GLY A 86 -1.39 5.09 -3.01
C GLY A 86 -1.92 6.51 -2.89
N MET A 87 -2.30 7.16 -4.01
CA MET A 87 -2.92 8.48 -3.99
C MET A 87 -4.31 8.47 -3.33
N VAL A 88 -5.13 7.46 -3.60
CA VAL A 88 -6.46 7.28 -3.02
C VAL A 88 -6.36 7.05 -1.51
N MET A 89 -5.47 6.14 -1.08
CA MET A 89 -5.24 5.83 0.33
C MET A 89 -4.73 7.03 1.13
N ARG A 90 -3.91 7.91 0.54
CA ARG A 90 -3.46 9.16 1.19
C ARG A 90 -4.58 10.16 1.44
N ARG A 91 -5.73 9.98 0.84
CA ARG A 91 -6.93 10.81 1.03
C ARG A 91 -7.96 10.16 1.96
N ASP A 92 -7.53 9.18 2.78
CA ASP A 92 -8.39 8.41 3.68
C ASP A 92 -9.59 7.81 2.93
N SER A 93 -9.31 7.18 1.80
CA SER A 93 -10.29 6.54 0.92
C SER A 93 -9.74 5.21 0.41
N SER A 94 -10.62 4.37 -0.14
CA SER A 94 -10.29 3.07 -0.71
C SER A 94 -10.70 2.99 -2.18
N THR A 95 -10.03 2.14 -2.93
CA THR A 95 -10.42 1.82 -4.31
C THR A 95 -11.60 0.84 -4.37
N GLY A 96 -12.05 0.35 -3.23
CA GLY A 96 -13.16 -0.61 -3.14
C GLY A 96 -12.68 -2.07 -3.12
N GLY A 97 -13.64 -3.01 -3.12
CA GLY A 97 -13.36 -4.43 -3.19
C GLY A 97 -12.48 -4.95 -2.05
N THR A 98 -11.33 -5.54 -2.38
CA THR A 98 -10.38 -6.12 -1.43
C THR A 98 -9.82 -5.11 -0.44
N ASP A 99 -9.77 -3.83 -0.80
CA ASP A 99 -9.25 -2.77 0.06
C ASP A 99 -10.21 -2.47 1.22
N LEU A 100 -11.52 -2.48 0.96
CA LEU A 100 -12.52 -2.35 2.03
C LEU A 100 -12.49 -3.55 2.97
N LEU A 101 -12.29 -4.76 2.44
CA LEU A 101 -12.06 -5.95 3.28
C LEU A 101 -10.80 -5.80 4.12
N ALA A 102 -9.72 -5.31 3.53
CA ALA A 102 -8.48 -5.08 4.25
C ALA A 102 -8.62 -4.02 5.35
N ALA A 103 -9.40 -2.94 5.11
CA ALA A 103 -9.70 -1.93 6.10
C ALA A 103 -10.50 -2.52 7.29
N LEU A 104 -11.47 -3.38 7.02
CA LEU A 104 -12.22 -4.11 8.05
C LEU A 104 -11.31 -5.03 8.87
N VAL A 105 -10.43 -5.79 8.22
CA VAL A 105 -9.46 -6.67 8.91
C VAL A 105 -8.48 -5.83 9.74
N HIS A 106 -7.97 -4.73 9.19
CA HIS A 106 -7.06 -3.83 9.91
C HIS A 106 -7.72 -3.18 11.13
N HIS A 107 -9.02 -2.86 11.05
CA HIS A 107 -9.77 -2.35 12.20
C HIS A 107 -9.81 -3.35 13.37
N VAL A 108 -9.91 -4.66 13.06
CA VAL A 108 -9.89 -5.75 14.06
C VAL A 108 -8.46 -6.10 14.50
N ARG A 109 -7.48 -5.96 13.61
CA ARG A 109 -6.06 -6.30 13.82
C ARG A 109 -5.16 -5.12 13.43
N PRO A 110 -5.09 -4.06 14.26
CA PRO A 110 -4.36 -2.83 13.92
C PRO A 110 -2.84 -3.00 13.84
N GLU A 111 -2.29 -4.07 14.40
CA GLU A 111 -0.87 -4.43 14.28
C GLU A 111 -0.44 -4.83 12.86
N MET A 112 -1.38 -5.22 12.01
CA MET A 112 -1.10 -5.64 10.64
C MET A 112 -1.14 -4.44 9.69
N HIS A 113 -0.12 -4.27 8.88
CA HIS A 113 -0.11 -3.25 7.84
C HIS A 113 -1.17 -3.54 6.76
N ILE A 114 -2.04 -2.56 6.50
CA ILE A 114 -3.18 -2.70 5.56
C ILE A 114 -2.74 -3.18 4.18
N ILE A 115 -1.59 -2.71 3.66
CA ILE A 115 -1.08 -3.09 2.34
C ILE A 115 -0.72 -4.58 2.26
N TRP A 116 -0.16 -5.13 3.32
CA TRP A 116 0.13 -6.57 3.36
C TRP A 116 -1.12 -7.41 3.47
N ILE A 117 -2.18 -6.89 4.11
CA ILE A 117 -3.50 -7.54 4.12
C ILE A 117 -4.08 -7.55 2.71
N VAL A 118 -4.05 -6.41 2.00
CA VAL A 118 -4.49 -6.31 0.59
C VAL A 118 -3.71 -7.28 -0.30
N PHE A 119 -2.38 -7.31 -0.17
CA PHE A 119 -1.55 -8.24 -0.92
C PHE A 119 -1.92 -9.70 -0.64
N ALA A 120 -2.08 -10.08 0.63
CA ALA A 120 -2.45 -11.45 1.01
C ALA A 120 -3.82 -11.86 0.45
N ILE A 121 -4.83 -11.00 0.54
CA ILE A 121 -6.17 -11.26 -0.02
C ILE A 121 -6.06 -11.45 -1.54
N ASN A 122 -5.36 -10.55 -2.23
CA ASN A 122 -5.19 -10.64 -3.69
C ASN A 122 -4.37 -11.87 -4.10
N ALA A 123 -3.35 -12.27 -3.33
CA ALA A 123 -2.58 -13.48 -3.57
C ALA A 123 -3.44 -14.74 -3.43
N ILE A 124 -4.34 -14.79 -2.43
CA ILE A 124 -5.30 -15.89 -2.28
C ILE A 124 -6.23 -15.95 -3.49
N VAL A 125 -6.78 -14.82 -3.93
CA VAL A 125 -7.63 -14.74 -5.13
C VAL A 125 -6.86 -15.17 -6.38
N ALA A 126 -5.60 -14.77 -6.52
CA ALA A 126 -4.73 -15.21 -7.61
C ALA A 126 -4.49 -16.72 -7.59
N ALA A 127 -4.26 -17.31 -6.41
CA ALA A 127 -4.12 -18.77 -6.27
C ALA A 127 -5.42 -19.51 -6.61
N LEU A 128 -6.57 -18.98 -6.19
CA LEU A 128 -7.87 -19.54 -6.56
C LEU A 128 -8.15 -19.45 -8.07
N SER A 129 -7.60 -18.45 -8.75
CA SER A 129 -7.72 -18.31 -10.21
C SER A 129 -7.10 -19.48 -10.97
N TYR A 130 -6.12 -20.19 -10.39
CA TYR A 130 -5.52 -21.39 -10.95
C TYR A 130 -6.56 -22.47 -11.32
N PHE A 131 -7.57 -22.64 -10.45
CA PHE A 131 -8.64 -23.62 -10.70
C PHE A 131 -9.64 -23.16 -11.75
N VAL A 132 -9.77 -21.84 -11.97
CA VAL A 132 -10.73 -21.23 -12.90
C VAL A 132 -10.17 -21.15 -14.32
N TYR A 133 -8.84 -21.01 -14.46
CA TYR A 133 -8.16 -20.88 -15.75
C TYR A 133 -7.50 -22.18 -16.21
N ASP A 134 -8.23 -23.31 -16.12
CA ASP A 134 -7.80 -24.61 -16.63
C ASP A 134 -6.41 -25.06 -16.16
N PHE A 135 -6.09 -24.81 -14.89
CA PHE A 135 -4.80 -25.17 -14.28
C PHE A 135 -3.56 -24.55 -14.94
N LYS A 136 -3.71 -23.42 -15.60
CA LYS A 136 -2.58 -22.69 -16.19
C LYS A 136 -1.89 -21.87 -15.12
N ILE A 137 -0.56 -22.04 -15.00
CA ILE A 137 0.26 -21.33 -14.00
C ILE A 137 0.58 -19.89 -14.43
N GLU A 138 0.67 -19.64 -15.75
CA GLU A 138 1.05 -18.34 -16.30
C GLU A 138 0.17 -17.19 -15.82
N PRO A 139 -1.18 -17.23 -15.88
CA PRO A 139 -2.03 -16.17 -15.35
C PRO A 139 -1.85 -15.91 -13.87
N VAL A 140 -1.55 -16.94 -13.07
CA VAL A 140 -1.33 -16.83 -11.64
C VAL A 140 -0.05 -16.06 -11.37
N ILE A 141 1.05 -16.39 -12.06
CA ILE A 141 2.34 -15.70 -11.94
C ILE A 141 2.19 -14.23 -12.34
N LEU A 142 1.54 -13.95 -13.47
CA LEU A 142 1.30 -12.57 -13.95
C LEU A 142 0.47 -11.76 -12.95
N CYS A 143 -0.56 -12.38 -12.35
CA CYS A 143 -1.36 -11.75 -11.32
C CYS A 143 -0.55 -11.47 -10.04
N LEU A 144 0.31 -12.39 -9.61
CA LEU A 144 1.19 -12.18 -8.46
C LEU A 144 2.20 -11.05 -8.68
N ILE A 145 2.79 -10.97 -9.89
CA ILE A 145 3.68 -9.87 -10.28
C ILE A 145 2.93 -8.53 -10.20
N TYR A 146 1.73 -8.46 -10.78
CA TYR A 146 0.88 -7.28 -10.70
C TYR A 146 0.57 -6.89 -9.25
N CYS A 147 0.10 -7.83 -8.43
CA CYS A 147 -0.25 -7.58 -7.03
C CYS A 147 0.95 -7.12 -6.20
N PHE A 148 2.11 -7.74 -6.40
CA PHE A 148 3.34 -7.36 -5.70
C PHE A 148 3.78 -5.94 -6.06
N LEU A 149 3.86 -5.62 -7.36
CA LEU A 149 4.24 -4.29 -7.83
C LEU A 149 3.25 -3.21 -7.38
N SER A 150 1.95 -3.47 -7.53
CA SER A 150 0.91 -2.54 -7.10
C SER A 150 0.98 -2.27 -5.59
N SER A 151 1.15 -3.31 -4.77
CA SER A 151 1.29 -3.17 -3.32
C SER A 151 2.57 -2.42 -2.94
N HIS A 152 3.70 -2.74 -3.57
CA HIS A 152 4.99 -2.11 -3.27
C HIS A 152 5.03 -0.63 -3.66
N VAL A 153 4.54 -0.30 -4.86
CA VAL A 153 4.43 1.10 -5.32
C VAL A 153 3.43 1.87 -4.45
N GLY A 154 2.28 1.27 -4.14
CA GLY A 154 1.28 1.85 -3.25
C GLY A 154 1.84 2.16 -1.87
N ASP A 155 2.58 1.23 -1.25
CA ASP A 155 3.25 1.43 0.04
C ASP A 155 4.23 2.60 0.00
N THR A 156 5.06 2.66 -1.05
CA THR A 156 6.00 3.75 -1.26
C THR A 156 5.29 5.10 -1.40
N MET A 157 4.17 5.12 -2.12
CA MET A 157 3.36 6.33 -2.28
C MET A 157 2.71 6.79 -0.98
N ILE A 158 2.22 5.86 -0.14
CA ILE A 158 1.59 6.18 1.14
C ILE A 158 2.63 6.70 2.14
N LYS A 159 3.74 6.00 2.30
CA LYS A 159 4.84 6.39 3.21
C LYS A 159 5.57 7.65 2.73
N GLY A 160 5.57 7.88 1.42
CA GLY A 160 6.34 8.95 0.79
C GLY A 160 7.79 8.55 0.52
N PHE A 161 8.46 9.34 -0.30
CA PHE A 161 9.86 9.08 -0.70
C PHE A 161 10.89 9.52 0.37
N LYS A 162 10.45 10.32 1.37
CA LYS A 162 11.32 10.83 2.44
C LYS A 162 10.94 10.16 3.75
N GLU A 163 11.48 8.99 4.00
CA GLU A 163 11.40 8.35 5.30
C GLU A 163 12.51 8.91 6.19
N ALA A 164 12.14 9.46 7.33
CA ALA A 164 13.07 9.84 8.39
C ALA A 164 12.94 8.86 9.54
N VAL A 165 14.07 8.52 10.16
CA VAL A 165 14.14 7.64 11.33
C VAL A 165 14.57 8.48 12.52
N LYS A 166 13.81 8.40 13.60
CA LYS A 166 14.11 9.01 14.88
C LYS A 166 14.94 8.03 15.70
N PHE A 167 16.14 8.44 16.07
CA PHE A 167 16.96 7.75 17.06
C PHE A 167 16.81 8.39 18.42
N GLU A 168 16.63 7.57 19.42
CA GLU A 168 16.58 7.94 20.83
C GLU A 168 17.74 7.24 21.54
N ILE A 169 18.70 8.02 22.02
CA ILE A 169 19.93 7.50 22.61
C ILE A 169 20.00 8.00 24.05
N VAL A 170 20.02 7.09 25.02
CA VAL A 170 20.23 7.43 26.43
C VAL A 170 21.71 7.33 26.73
N THR A 171 22.30 8.44 27.21
CA THR A 171 23.75 8.53 27.48
C THR A 171 24.06 9.20 28.78
N ASP A 172 25.22 8.86 29.36
CA ASP A 172 25.86 9.56 30.50
C ASP A 172 26.82 10.64 30.04
N LYS A 173 27.16 10.67 28.73
CA LYS A 173 28.14 11.62 28.14
C LYS A 173 27.48 12.38 26.97
N PRO A 174 26.53 13.27 27.27
CA PRO A 174 25.77 13.96 26.23
C PRO A 174 26.62 14.88 25.36
N GLU A 175 27.53 15.65 25.96
CA GLU A 175 28.35 16.63 25.25
C GLU A 175 29.31 15.97 24.24
N GLU A 176 29.95 14.89 24.65
CA GLU A 176 30.89 14.11 23.79
C GLU A 176 30.15 13.48 22.60
N LEU A 177 29.01 12.85 22.87
CA LEU A 177 28.23 12.17 21.83
C LEU A 177 27.49 13.15 20.90
N SER A 178 26.94 14.24 21.44
CA SER A 178 26.27 15.25 20.61
C SER A 178 27.26 15.97 19.69
N ALA A 179 28.48 16.29 20.18
CA ALA A 179 29.52 16.89 19.35
C ALA A 179 29.94 15.98 18.18
N GLU A 180 30.09 14.66 18.44
CA GLU A 180 30.43 13.67 17.40
C GLU A 180 29.31 13.50 16.38
N LEU A 181 28.06 13.43 16.83
CA LEU A 181 26.89 13.37 15.96
C LEU A 181 26.75 14.59 15.06
N LEU A 182 26.93 15.79 15.61
CA LEU A 182 26.88 17.06 14.85
C LEU A 182 27.99 17.16 13.81
N LYS A 183 29.18 16.64 14.11
CA LYS A 183 30.33 16.65 13.20
C LYS A 183 30.10 15.73 11.99
N HIS A 184 29.54 14.54 12.20
CA HIS A 184 29.37 13.54 11.15
C HIS A 184 28.06 13.65 10.40
N MET A 185 26.97 14.09 11.04
CA MET A 185 25.62 13.92 10.49
C MET A 185 25.01 15.20 9.91
N LYS A 186 25.57 16.38 10.17
CA LYS A 186 24.99 17.69 9.75
C LYS A 186 23.50 17.86 10.08
N HIS A 187 23.02 17.16 11.11
CA HIS A 187 21.63 17.21 11.59
C HIS A 187 21.62 17.72 13.03
N GLY A 188 20.53 18.38 13.41
CA GLY A 188 20.35 18.83 14.80
C GLY A 188 20.18 17.64 15.75
N VAL A 189 20.72 17.76 16.95
CA VAL A 189 20.52 16.85 18.06
C VAL A 189 19.75 17.60 19.15
N THR A 190 18.70 17.00 19.69
CA THR A 190 17.93 17.55 20.81
C THR A 190 18.30 16.78 22.07
N GLU A 191 18.70 17.52 23.12
CA GLU A 191 19.04 16.95 24.40
C GLU A 191 17.91 17.15 25.40
N ILE A 192 17.49 16.07 26.06
CA ILE A 192 16.44 16.08 27.07
C ILE A 192 16.99 15.47 28.35
N PRO A 193 17.00 16.18 29.50
CA PRO A 193 17.36 15.60 30.78
C PRO A 193 16.43 14.42 31.10
N ALA A 194 17.00 13.31 31.55
CA ALA A 194 16.28 12.11 31.92
C ALA A 194 16.87 11.49 33.19
N VAL A 195 16.10 10.63 33.85
CA VAL A 195 16.54 9.87 35.02
C VAL A 195 16.38 8.39 34.73
N GLY A 196 17.43 7.63 34.93
CA GLY A 196 17.43 6.18 34.77
C GLY A 196 16.47 5.54 35.77
N GLY A 197 15.42 4.85 35.31
CA GLY A 197 14.38 4.26 36.17
C GLY A 197 14.90 3.18 37.11
N PHE A 198 15.97 2.49 36.75
CA PHE A 198 16.60 1.45 37.60
C PHE A 198 17.74 2.02 38.46
N THR A 199 18.60 2.85 37.87
CA THR A 199 19.83 3.34 38.54
C THR A 199 19.61 4.64 39.33
N HIS A 200 18.48 5.30 39.12
CA HIS A 200 18.15 6.64 39.62
C HIS A 200 19.24 7.70 39.37
N SER A 201 20.11 7.40 38.39
CA SER A 201 21.17 8.35 37.97
C SER A 201 20.67 9.33 36.92
N ASN A 202 21.23 10.51 36.89
CA ASN A 202 20.95 11.48 35.83
C ASN A 202 21.50 10.97 34.51
N LYS A 203 20.69 10.98 33.49
CA LYS A 203 20.98 10.63 32.13
C LYS A 203 20.53 11.74 31.18
N THR A 204 20.98 11.70 29.94
CA THR A 204 20.46 12.59 28.91
C THR A 204 19.95 11.73 27.76
N LEU A 205 18.74 12.04 27.31
CA LEU A 205 18.16 11.45 26.11
C LEU A 205 18.49 12.35 24.93
N LEU A 206 19.27 11.84 23.97
CA LEU A 206 19.58 12.52 22.72
C LEU A 206 18.57 12.04 21.67
N ILE A 207 17.88 12.99 21.05
CA ILE A 207 16.97 12.73 19.93
C ILE A 207 17.62 13.26 18.65
N CYS A 208 17.81 12.36 17.69
CA CYS A 208 18.33 12.67 16.37
C CYS A 208 17.41 12.12 15.29
N VAL A 209 17.05 12.97 14.31
CA VAL A 209 16.22 12.56 13.16
C VAL A 209 17.09 12.53 11.92
N VAL A 210 17.25 11.35 11.34
CA VAL A 210 18.11 11.15 10.17
C VAL A 210 17.33 10.52 9.02
N ASN A 211 17.77 10.78 7.79
CA ASN A 211 17.19 10.14 6.61
C ASN A 211 17.58 8.66 6.55
N ARG A 212 16.72 7.82 6.00
CA ARG A 212 16.94 6.37 5.88
C ARG A 212 18.29 5.99 5.27
N HIS A 213 18.78 6.76 4.30
CA HIS A 213 20.09 6.52 3.68
C HIS A 213 21.29 6.74 4.62
N GLN A 214 21.09 7.45 5.72
CA GLN A 214 22.14 7.79 6.70
C GLN A 214 22.16 6.82 7.89
N ILE A 215 21.19 5.90 7.99
CA ILE A 215 21.09 4.94 9.10
C ILE A 215 22.38 4.13 9.26
N VAL A 216 22.94 3.62 8.16
CA VAL A 216 24.16 2.80 8.17
C VAL A 216 25.37 3.61 8.64
N ALA A 217 25.45 4.90 8.28
CA ALA A 217 26.51 5.79 8.75
C ALA A 217 26.33 6.18 10.21
N PHE A 218 25.08 6.23 10.69
CA PHE A 218 24.73 6.54 12.08
C PHE A 218 25.07 5.39 13.05
N GLN A 219 25.03 4.13 12.57
CA GLN A 219 25.29 2.94 13.39
C GLN A 219 26.75 2.51 13.43
N ARG A 220 27.63 3.19 12.70
CA ARG A 220 29.09 2.96 12.70
C ARG A 220 29.79 3.93 13.62
#